data_3029f1197a84ab97ac904507ffa36da3
#
_entry.id   3029f1197a84ab97ac904507ffa36da3
#
_cell.length_a   1.000
_cell.length_b   1.000
_cell.length_c   1.000
_cell.angle_alpha   90.00
_cell.angle_beta   90.00
_cell.angle_gamma   90.00
#
_symmetry.space_group_name_H-M   'P 1'
#
loop_
_entity.id
_entity.type
_entity.pdbx_description
1 polymer ?
#
loop_
_entity_poly.entity_id
_entity_poly.type
_entity_poly.pdbx_seq_one_letter_code
_entity_poly.pdbx_strand_id
1 'polypeptide(L)'
;MTPATAWEEIMANLNMTRRALAAAAAAIALSLAATAALAQLPARIRGQIEKVDGAMLSLKTRDGAMLNVKVADDARVSALVKATLADIKTDSFIGIAGVPQPDGSIEAFSIHLFLPAQRGVVPDRHGPWDARPNSTMTNAYVENVVTGKDGDTLMVKYKDGEKKIIVTKDTVIAAAAPGSKDELKAGAQIIIFGWDKQSDGSVLAKVMYVGRNVTPAM
;
A
#
# COMPACT_ATOMS: atom_id res chain seq x y z
N MET A 1 -22.04 -70.39 7.91
CA MET A 1 -21.39 -69.17 7.45
C MET A 1 -20.33 -69.51 6.43
N THR A 2 -20.53 -69.16 5.18
CA THR A 2 -19.58 -69.45 4.12
C THR A 2 -18.36 -68.48 4.22
N PRO A 3 -17.14 -68.97 3.91
CA PRO A 3 -15.90 -68.07 4.05
C PRO A 3 -15.97 -66.85 3.19
N ALA A 4 -16.80 -66.74 2.19
CA ALA A 4 -16.98 -65.54 1.34
C ALA A 4 -17.57 -64.35 2.08
N THR A 5 -18.49 -64.52 3.03
CA THR A 5 -19.13 -63.45 3.77
C THR A 5 -18.19 -62.74 4.76
N ALA A 6 -17.23 -63.50 5.32
CA ALA A 6 -16.24 -62.91 6.25
C ALA A 6 -15.23 -61.98 5.52
N TRP A 7 -14.85 -62.31 4.30
CA TRP A 7 -13.95 -61.46 3.50
C TRP A 7 -14.61 -60.18 3.02
N GLU A 8 -15.90 -60.20 2.69
CA GLU A 8 -16.65 -59.01 2.30
C GLU A 8 -16.80 -58.03 3.45
N GLU A 9 -17.05 -58.49 4.67
CA GLU A 9 -17.12 -57.64 5.85
C GLU A 9 -15.75 -57.02 6.20
N ILE A 10 -14.66 -57.76 6.06
CA ILE A 10 -13.29 -57.24 6.30
C ILE A 10 -12.95 -56.19 5.28
N MET A 11 -13.28 -56.37 4.00
CA MET A 11 -13.01 -55.41 2.94
C MET A 11 -13.89 -54.15 3.06
N ALA A 12 -15.13 -54.27 3.51
CA ALA A 12 -16.03 -53.17 3.78
C ALA A 12 -15.50 -52.29 4.94
N ASN A 13 -15.03 -52.90 6.03
CA ASN A 13 -14.45 -52.20 7.17
C ASN A 13 -13.12 -51.51 6.84
N LEU A 14 -12.26 -52.13 6.03
CA LEU A 14 -11.02 -51.54 5.52
C LEU A 14 -11.28 -50.30 4.64
N ASN A 15 -12.33 -50.37 3.82
CA ASN A 15 -12.73 -49.24 2.98
C ASN A 15 -13.32 -48.05 3.79
N MET A 16 -14.09 -48.37 4.85
CA MET A 16 -14.62 -47.34 5.76
C MET A 16 -13.51 -46.64 6.54
N THR A 17 -12.54 -47.40 7.06
CA THR A 17 -11.38 -46.78 7.78
C THR A 17 -10.51 -45.92 6.85
N ARG A 18 -10.27 -46.38 5.61
CA ARG A 18 -9.55 -45.56 4.60
C ARG A 18 -10.28 -44.28 4.25
N ARG A 19 -11.61 -44.29 4.11
CA ARG A 19 -12.43 -43.11 3.85
C ARG A 19 -12.44 -42.15 5.04
N ALA A 20 -12.52 -42.67 6.27
CA ALA A 20 -12.47 -41.87 7.49
C ALA A 20 -11.10 -41.21 7.66
N LEU A 21 -9.99 -41.90 7.39
CA LEU A 21 -8.64 -41.37 7.42
C LEU A 21 -8.42 -40.28 6.34
N ALA A 22 -8.95 -40.51 5.14
CA ALA A 22 -8.87 -39.52 4.05
C ALA A 22 -9.68 -38.26 4.37
N ALA A 23 -10.86 -38.40 4.98
CA ALA A 23 -11.68 -37.26 5.41
C ALA A 23 -11.02 -36.45 6.56
N ALA A 24 -10.41 -37.15 7.52
CA ALA A 24 -9.66 -36.51 8.60
C ALA A 24 -8.43 -35.77 8.09
N ALA A 25 -7.68 -36.33 7.14
CA ALA A 25 -6.54 -35.71 6.51
C ALA A 25 -6.94 -34.44 5.70
N ALA A 26 -8.08 -34.53 4.99
CA ALA A 26 -8.63 -33.37 4.26
C ALA A 26 -9.08 -32.23 5.21
N ALA A 27 -9.69 -32.54 6.34
CA ALA A 27 -10.10 -31.58 7.35
C ALA A 27 -8.89 -30.90 8.02
N ILE A 28 -7.82 -31.64 8.30
CA ILE A 28 -6.56 -31.09 8.84
C ILE A 28 -5.88 -30.20 7.80
N ALA A 29 -5.85 -30.58 6.52
CA ALA A 29 -5.29 -29.77 5.45
C ALA A 29 -6.07 -28.45 5.24
N LEU A 30 -7.40 -28.49 5.36
CA LEU A 30 -8.25 -27.28 5.27
C LEU A 30 -8.03 -26.35 6.47
N SER A 31 -7.84 -26.87 7.69
CA SER A 31 -7.57 -26.07 8.88
C SER A 31 -6.17 -25.46 8.87
N LEU A 32 -5.16 -26.13 8.31
CA LEU A 32 -3.82 -25.56 8.11
C LEU A 32 -3.81 -24.48 7.01
N ALA A 33 -4.62 -24.60 5.96
CA ALA A 33 -4.75 -23.58 4.93
C ALA A 33 -5.42 -22.30 5.45
N ALA A 34 -6.34 -22.42 6.41
CA ALA A 34 -7.00 -21.28 7.04
C ALA A 34 -6.07 -20.45 7.96
N THR A 35 -5.05 -21.08 8.54
CA THR A 35 -4.05 -20.37 9.39
C THR A 35 -2.95 -19.69 8.58
N ALA A 36 -2.74 -20.05 7.32
CA ALA A 36 -1.76 -19.39 6.43
C ALA A 36 -2.25 -18.04 5.87
N ALA A 37 -3.51 -17.70 6.03
CA ALA A 37 -4.10 -16.43 5.61
C ALA A 37 -4.06 -15.33 6.71
N LEU A 38 -3.08 -15.33 7.58
CA LEU A 38 -2.67 -14.11 8.28
C LEU A 38 -1.98 -13.24 7.22
N ALA A 39 -2.79 -12.50 6.46
CA ALA A 39 -2.32 -11.57 5.46
C ALA A 39 -1.24 -10.69 6.10
N GLN A 40 -0.02 -10.80 5.62
CA GLN A 40 1.04 -9.89 6.03
C GLN A 40 0.56 -8.49 5.69
N LEU A 41 0.44 -7.62 6.68
CA LEU A 41 0.08 -6.23 6.44
C LEU A 41 1.05 -5.62 5.44
N PRO A 42 0.55 -4.87 4.44
CA PRO A 42 1.40 -4.26 3.43
C PRO A 42 2.39 -3.30 4.06
N ALA A 43 3.55 -3.10 3.44
CA ALA A 43 4.57 -2.17 3.93
C ALA A 43 4.01 -0.76 4.17
N ARG A 44 2.96 -0.39 3.44
CA ARG A 44 2.22 0.88 3.60
C ARG A 44 0.74 0.58 3.70
N ILE A 45 0.12 1.11 4.75
CA ILE A 45 -1.30 0.91 5.00
C ILE A 45 -2.05 2.12 4.43
N ARG A 46 -3.03 1.86 3.56
CA ARG A 46 -3.87 2.89 2.93
C ARG A 46 -5.32 2.60 3.24
N GLY A 47 -6.07 3.64 3.55
CA GLY A 47 -7.49 3.47 3.83
C GLY A 47 -8.20 4.74 4.26
N GLN A 48 -9.46 4.56 4.62
CA GLN A 48 -10.32 5.60 5.15
C GLN A 48 -10.55 5.37 6.64
N ILE A 49 -10.48 6.43 7.41
CA ILE A 49 -10.84 6.39 8.84
C ILE A 49 -12.37 6.31 8.95
N GLU A 50 -12.88 5.23 9.53
CA GLU A 50 -14.31 5.07 9.78
C GLU A 50 -14.71 5.63 11.15
N LYS A 51 -13.84 5.46 12.16
CA LYS A 51 -14.08 5.90 13.52
C LYS A 51 -12.79 6.34 14.19
N VAL A 52 -12.92 7.33 15.09
CA VAL A 52 -11.85 7.78 15.99
C VAL A 52 -12.33 7.66 17.43
N ASP A 53 -11.49 7.07 18.29
CA ASP A 53 -11.73 6.92 19.71
C ASP A 53 -10.42 7.23 20.46
N GLY A 54 -10.26 8.48 20.86
CA GLY A 54 -9.01 8.99 21.38
C GLY A 54 -7.86 8.81 20.39
N ALA A 55 -6.83 8.06 20.78
CA ALA A 55 -5.69 7.74 19.91
C ALA A 55 -5.91 6.50 19.01
N MET A 56 -7.09 5.85 19.10
CA MET A 56 -7.43 4.67 18.31
C MET A 56 -8.25 5.07 17.09
N LEU A 57 -7.84 4.59 15.92
CA LEU A 57 -8.56 4.74 14.66
C LEU A 57 -9.07 3.36 14.22
N SER A 58 -10.33 3.29 13.78
CA SER A 58 -10.82 2.17 12.98
C SER A 58 -10.65 2.55 11.51
N LEU A 59 -9.74 1.87 10.82
CA LEU A 59 -9.39 2.14 9.43
C LEU A 59 -9.97 1.06 8.52
N LYS A 60 -10.74 1.44 7.53
CA LYS A 60 -11.13 0.58 6.42
C LYS A 60 -10.04 0.66 5.36
N THR A 61 -9.30 -0.43 5.20
CA THR A 61 -8.20 -0.52 4.25
C THR A 61 -8.70 -0.58 2.81
N ARG A 62 -7.83 -0.38 1.83
CA ARG A 62 -8.19 -0.36 0.41
C ARG A 62 -8.79 -1.69 -0.09
N ASP A 63 -8.38 -2.81 0.48
CA ASP A 63 -8.92 -4.17 0.23
C ASP A 63 -10.20 -4.47 1.00
N GLY A 64 -10.72 -3.50 1.77
CA GLY A 64 -11.98 -3.59 2.50
C GLY A 64 -11.87 -4.16 3.90
N ALA A 65 -10.70 -4.58 4.36
CA ALA A 65 -10.50 -5.07 5.72
C ALA A 65 -10.58 -3.93 6.75
N MET A 66 -11.02 -4.27 7.96
CA MET A 66 -11.01 -3.33 9.09
C MET A 66 -9.74 -3.53 9.90
N LEU A 67 -9.04 -2.43 10.19
CA LEU A 67 -7.79 -2.44 10.94
C LEU A 67 -7.87 -1.42 12.09
N ASN A 68 -7.49 -1.87 13.29
CA ASN A 68 -7.32 -0.97 14.42
C ASN A 68 -5.91 -0.37 14.39
N VAL A 69 -5.84 0.95 14.40
CA VAL A 69 -4.60 1.72 14.32
C VAL A 69 -4.51 2.62 15.54
N LYS A 70 -3.49 2.41 16.36
CA LYS A 70 -3.12 3.33 17.44
C LYS A 70 -2.19 4.39 16.89
N VAL A 71 -2.48 5.65 17.10
CA VAL A 71 -1.59 6.77 16.72
C VAL A 71 -0.58 6.95 17.83
N ALA A 72 0.71 6.87 17.51
CA ALA A 72 1.78 7.09 18.49
C ALA A 72 1.76 8.53 19.03
N ASP A 73 2.22 8.72 20.27
CA ASP A 73 2.24 10.06 20.88
C ASP A 73 3.15 11.03 20.11
N ASP A 74 4.25 10.52 19.58
CA ASP A 74 5.23 11.22 18.74
C ASP A 74 4.95 11.09 17.23
N ALA A 75 3.76 10.61 16.84
CA ALA A 75 3.42 10.41 15.44
C ALA A 75 3.53 11.71 14.64
N ARG A 76 4.19 11.60 13.49
CA ARG A 76 4.30 12.70 12.50
C ARG A 76 3.17 12.58 11.50
N VAL A 77 2.30 13.58 11.49
CA VAL A 77 1.19 13.70 10.55
C VAL A 77 1.50 14.86 9.59
N SER A 78 1.52 14.56 8.30
CA SER A 78 1.58 15.55 7.23
C SER A 78 0.27 15.53 6.45
N ALA A 79 -0.10 16.63 5.86
CA ALA A 79 -1.25 16.68 4.96
C ALA A 79 -0.81 16.56 3.51
N LEU A 80 -1.71 16.07 2.66
CA LEU A 80 -1.62 16.18 1.21
C LEU A 80 -2.72 17.10 0.73
N VAL A 81 -2.34 18.13 -0.02
CA VAL A 81 -3.24 19.06 -0.67
C VAL A 81 -3.18 18.87 -2.19
N LYS A 82 -4.27 19.14 -2.88
CA LYS A 82 -4.29 19.10 -4.36
C LYS A 82 -3.27 20.09 -4.90
N ALA A 83 -2.51 19.65 -5.86
CA ALA A 83 -1.56 20.45 -6.61
C ALA A 83 -1.71 20.21 -8.11
N THR A 84 -1.00 20.97 -8.92
CA THR A 84 -1.00 20.91 -10.37
C THR A 84 0.41 20.79 -10.93
N LEU A 85 0.56 20.48 -12.18
CA LEU A 85 1.87 20.48 -12.85
C LEU A 85 2.55 21.86 -12.76
N ALA A 86 1.77 22.95 -12.75
CA ALA A 86 2.30 24.29 -12.62
C ALA A 86 3.01 24.56 -11.28
N ASP A 87 2.75 23.75 -10.26
CA ASP A 87 3.42 23.83 -8.95
C ASP A 87 4.78 23.10 -8.94
N ILE A 88 5.03 22.24 -9.94
CA ILE A 88 6.30 21.53 -10.13
C ILE A 88 7.27 22.44 -10.88
N LYS A 89 8.40 22.74 -10.27
CA LYS A 89 9.46 23.58 -10.84
C LYS A 89 10.75 22.79 -10.96
N THR A 90 11.68 23.32 -11.74
CA THR A 90 13.07 22.85 -11.70
C THR A 90 13.56 22.84 -10.27
N ASP A 91 14.30 21.80 -9.91
CA ASP A 91 14.80 21.52 -8.57
C ASP A 91 13.71 21.16 -7.52
N SER A 92 12.44 21.02 -7.91
CA SER A 92 11.43 20.42 -7.02
C SER A 92 11.84 19.00 -6.65
N PHE A 93 11.76 18.65 -5.36
CA PHE A 93 11.92 17.26 -4.91
C PHE A 93 10.55 16.59 -4.90
N ILE A 94 10.38 15.54 -5.70
CA ILE A 94 9.09 14.88 -5.92
C ILE A 94 9.20 13.37 -5.79
N GLY A 95 8.10 12.74 -5.34
CA GLY A 95 7.89 11.31 -5.39
C GLY A 95 6.93 10.97 -6.53
N ILE A 96 7.33 10.09 -7.42
CA ILE A 96 6.55 9.67 -8.59
C ILE A 96 6.20 8.20 -8.43
N ALA A 97 4.90 7.88 -8.31
CA ALA A 97 4.40 6.53 -8.45
C ALA A 97 3.86 6.34 -9.86
N GLY A 98 4.39 5.34 -10.57
CA GLY A 98 4.03 5.12 -11.96
C GLY A 98 4.32 3.71 -12.44
N VAL A 99 3.96 3.45 -13.69
CA VAL A 99 4.19 2.17 -14.36
C VAL A 99 5.29 2.35 -15.41
N PRO A 100 6.37 1.54 -15.35
CA PRO A 100 7.41 1.55 -16.36
C PRO A 100 6.86 1.23 -17.76
N GLN A 101 7.33 1.98 -18.76
CA GLN A 101 6.97 1.81 -20.15
C GLN A 101 8.09 1.08 -20.91
N PRO A 102 7.81 0.46 -22.08
CA PRO A 102 8.80 -0.24 -22.88
C PRO A 102 10.01 0.61 -23.34
N ASP A 103 9.83 1.92 -23.47
CA ASP A 103 10.88 2.89 -23.81
C ASP A 103 11.76 3.31 -22.61
N GLY A 104 11.50 2.74 -21.43
CA GLY A 104 12.20 3.06 -20.17
C GLY A 104 11.67 4.28 -19.44
N SER A 105 10.68 5.01 -20.00
CA SER A 105 9.97 6.07 -19.29
C SER A 105 9.02 5.49 -18.23
N ILE A 106 8.45 6.36 -17.41
CA ILE A 106 7.48 5.99 -16.38
C ILE A 106 6.21 6.82 -16.61
N GLU A 107 5.08 6.15 -16.86
CA GLU A 107 3.78 6.80 -16.86
C GLU A 107 3.31 6.98 -15.42
N ALA A 108 3.25 8.23 -14.96
CA ALA A 108 2.89 8.56 -13.60
C ALA A 108 1.38 8.49 -13.40
N PHE A 109 0.92 7.74 -12.38
CA PHE A 109 -0.45 7.83 -11.89
C PHE A 109 -0.57 8.74 -10.66
N SER A 110 0.56 9.03 -9.98
CA SER A 110 0.59 9.96 -8.86
C SER A 110 1.95 10.64 -8.75
N ILE A 111 1.93 11.94 -8.51
CA ILE A 111 3.11 12.76 -8.21
C ILE A 111 2.87 13.49 -6.89
N HIS A 112 3.87 13.43 -6.04
CA HIS A 112 3.86 14.05 -4.73
C HIS A 112 5.01 15.04 -4.59
N LEU A 113 4.70 16.31 -4.37
CA LEU A 113 5.71 17.33 -4.04
C LEU A 113 6.04 17.24 -2.56
N PHE A 114 7.30 17.02 -2.24
CA PHE A 114 7.77 16.98 -0.86
C PHE A 114 7.93 18.39 -0.27
N LEU A 115 7.83 18.49 1.05
CA LEU A 115 8.20 19.70 1.76
C LEU A 115 9.72 19.96 1.62
N PRO A 116 10.17 21.22 1.61
CA PRO A 116 11.61 21.53 1.58
C PRO A 116 12.41 20.83 2.70
N ALA A 117 11.84 20.70 3.89
CA ALA A 117 12.45 20.00 5.02
C ALA A 117 12.61 18.48 4.84
N GLN A 118 11.98 17.90 3.81
CA GLN A 118 12.08 16.46 3.50
C GLN A 118 13.24 16.16 2.52
N ARG A 119 13.84 17.19 1.93
CA ARG A 119 15.05 17.05 1.10
C ARG A 119 16.20 16.50 1.94
N GLY A 120 16.88 15.48 1.42
CA GLY A 120 17.98 14.81 2.13
C GLY A 120 17.55 13.92 3.31
N VAL A 121 16.26 13.98 3.73
CA VAL A 121 15.68 13.11 4.75
C VAL A 121 14.97 11.93 4.09
N VAL A 122 14.15 12.20 3.08
CA VAL A 122 13.57 11.17 2.23
C VAL A 122 14.62 10.78 1.20
N PRO A 123 15.00 9.48 1.12
CA PRO A 123 16.00 9.04 0.15
C PRO A 123 15.55 9.29 -1.29
N ASP A 124 16.41 9.90 -2.10
CA ASP A 124 16.26 9.94 -3.56
C ASP A 124 16.64 8.57 -4.14
N ARG A 125 15.68 7.90 -4.74
CA ARG A 125 15.83 6.53 -5.22
C ARG A 125 14.73 6.15 -6.20
N HIS A 126 14.99 5.08 -6.94
CA HIS A 126 14.01 4.38 -7.77
C HIS A 126 13.88 2.92 -7.31
N GLY A 127 12.68 2.36 -7.31
CA GLY A 127 12.47 0.95 -6.95
C GLY A 127 11.01 0.51 -7.00
N PRO A 128 10.75 -0.78 -6.74
CA PRO A 128 9.39 -1.33 -6.72
C PRO A 128 8.48 -0.61 -5.73
N TRP A 129 7.19 -0.55 -6.07
CA TRP A 129 6.16 0.10 -5.26
C TRP A 129 4.91 -0.76 -5.14
N ASP A 130 4.24 -0.67 -4.00
CA ASP A 130 3.09 -1.52 -3.64
C ASP A 130 1.72 -0.89 -3.93
N ALA A 131 1.66 0.25 -4.62
CA ALA A 131 0.40 0.94 -4.88
C ALA A 131 -0.43 0.25 -5.97
N ARG A 132 0.22 -0.32 -6.99
CA ARG A 132 -0.37 -1.07 -8.10
C ARG A 132 0.57 -2.20 -8.54
N PRO A 133 0.07 -3.27 -9.18
CA PRO A 133 0.93 -4.27 -9.81
C PRO A 133 1.95 -3.62 -10.75
N ASN A 134 3.19 -4.11 -10.71
CA ASN A 134 4.33 -3.65 -11.54
C ASN A 134 4.64 -2.15 -11.43
N SER A 135 4.15 -1.46 -10.38
CA SER A 135 4.44 -0.05 -10.20
C SER A 135 5.78 0.19 -9.52
N THR A 136 6.34 1.36 -9.78
CA THR A 136 7.57 1.86 -9.18
C THR A 136 7.34 3.19 -8.47
N MET A 137 8.20 3.48 -7.49
CA MET A 137 8.34 4.79 -6.86
C MET A 137 9.71 5.36 -7.20
N THR A 138 9.71 6.60 -7.68
CA THR A 138 10.92 7.39 -7.91
C THR A 138 10.85 8.65 -7.07
N ASN A 139 11.74 8.78 -6.10
CA ASN A 139 11.95 10.05 -5.40
C ASN A 139 13.15 10.72 -6.06
N ALA A 140 12.93 11.91 -6.60
CA ALA A 140 13.92 12.55 -7.49
C ALA A 140 13.76 14.07 -7.50
N TYR A 141 14.80 14.74 -8.01
CA TYR A 141 14.79 16.17 -8.29
C TYR A 141 14.38 16.40 -9.75
N VAL A 142 13.55 17.39 -9.98
CA VAL A 142 13.12 17.79 -11.33
C VAL A 142 14.24 18.58 -11.99
N GLU A 143 14.74 18.08 -13.11
CA GLU A 143 15.71 18.80 -13.93
C GLU A 143 15.01 19.71 -14.96
N ASN A 144 13.97 19.17 -15.60
CA ASN A 144 13.25 19.89 -16.64
C ASN A 144 11.77 19.52 -16.68
N VAL A 145 10.93 20.47 -17.07
CA VAL A 145 9.51 20.32 -17.33
C VAL A 145 9.25 20.67 -18.79
N VAL A 146 8.78 19.69 -19.57
CA VAL A 146 8.43 19.90 -20.98
C VAL A 146 6.93 19.73 -21.14
N THR A 147 6.28 20.79 -21.58
CA THR A 147 4.84 20.79 -21.87
C THR A 147 4.64 20.52 -23.36
N GLY A 148 3.86 19.50 -23.69
CA GLY A 148 3.63 19.07 -25.08
C GLY A 148 2.16 18.84 -25.40
N LYS A 149 1.83 18.84 -26.71
CA LYS A 149 0.47 18.55 -27.17
C LYS A 149 0.02 17.12 -26.85
N ASP A 150 0.98 16.18 -26.78
CA ASP A 150 0.75 14.76 -26.56
C ASP A 150 0.93 14.33 -25.08
N GLY A 151 0.97 15.30 -24.19
CA GLY A 151 1.20 15.10 -22.75
C GLY A 151 2.44 15.84 -22.24
N ASP A 152 2.46 16.05 -20.95
CA ASP A 152 3.57 16.72 -20.28
C ASP A 152 4.63 15.70 -19.84
N THR A 153 5.88 16.13 -19.87
CA THR A 153 7.02 15.26 -19.51
C THR A 153 7.90 15.96 -18.47
N LEU A 154 8.31 15.21 -17.46
CA LEU A 154 9.33 15.64 -16.52
C LEU A 154 10.60 14.82 -16.74
N MET A 155 11.75 15.48 -16.80
CA MET A 155 13.04 14.82 -16.62
C MET A 155 13.44 14.96 -15.17
N VAL A 156 13.71 13.84 -14.53
CA VAL A 156 14.02 13.79 -13.09
C VAL A 156 15.31 13.02 -12.85
N LYS A 157 16.09 13.50 -11.87
CA LYS A 157 17.35 12.90 -11.47
C LYS A 157 17.31 12.46 -10.02
N TYR A 158 17.79 11.25 -9.78
CA TYR A 158 17.98 10.66 -8.46
C TYR A 158 19.41 10.12 -8.36
N LYS A 159 19.81 9.68 -7.18
CA LYS A 159 21.19 9.28 -6.87
C LYS A 159 21.83 8.36 -7.91
N ASP A 160 21.09 7.37 -8.41
CA ASP A 160 21.63 6.29 -9.25
C ASP A 160 21.23 6.43 -10.73
N GLY A 161 20.68 7.59 -11.15
CA GLY A 161 20.32 7.82 -12.54
C GLY A 161 19.24 8.86 -12.77
N GLU A 162 18.65 8.82 -13.95
CA GLU A 162 17.58 9.72 -14.39
C GLU A 162 16.40 8.96 -14.97
N LYS A 163 15.23 9.60 -15.02
CA LYS A 163 14.01 9.04 -15.62
C LYS A 163 13.23 10.12 -16.34
N LYS A 164 12.65 9.72 -17.48
CA LYS A 164 11.61 10.45 -18.17
C LYS A 164 10.26 10.05 -17.57
N ILE A 165 9.49 11.02 -17.13
CA ILE A 165 8.18 10.81 -16.51
C ILE A 165 7.12 11.37 -17.45
N ILE A 166 6.17 10.54 -17.84
CA ILE A 166 5.00 10.94 -18.63
C ILE A 166 3.90 11.32 -17.64
N VAL A 167 3.42 12.55 -17.76
CA VAL A 167 2.31 13.09 -16.96
C VAL A 167 1.08 13.19 -17.85
N THR A 168 0.04 12.47 -17.47
CA THR A 168 -1.24 12.44 -18.20
C THR A 168 -2.30 13.24 -17.44
N LYS A 169 -3.45 13.45 -18.06
CA LYS A 169 -4.62 14.08 -17.42
C LYS A 169 -5.14 13.30 -16.21
N ASP A 170 -4.84 12.00 -16.13
CA ASP A 170 -5.25 11.10 -15.06
C ASP A 170 -4.21 11.02 -13.94
N THR A 171 -3.07 11.69 -14.08
CA THR A 171 -2.04 11.78 -13.06
C THR A 171 -2.52 12.66 -11.90
N VAL A 172 -2.63 12.07 -10.72
CA VAL A 172 -2.97 12.81 -9.49
C VAL A 172 -1.72 13.52 -8.99
N ILE A 173 -1.77 14.85 -8.88
CA ILE A 173 -0.67 15.67 -8.35
C ILE A 173 -1.10 16.22 -6.99
N ALA A 174 -0.27 16.00 -5.97
CA ALA A 174 -0.49 16.49 -4.63
C ALA A 174 0.79 17.10 -4.06
N ALA A 175 0.66 18.05 -3.16
CA ALA A 175 1.79 18.62 -2.43
C ALA A 175 1.68 18.29 -0.93
N ALA A 176 2.81 18.00 -0.31
CA ALA A 176 2.88 17.90 1.14
C ALA A 176 2.68 19.28 1.77
N ALA A 177 1.95 19.28 2.87
CA ALA A 177 1.73 20.45 3.73
C ALA A 177 1.90 20.06 5.20
N PRO A 178 2.18 20.99 6.10
CA PRO A 178 2.09 20.72 7.52
C PRO A 178 0.72 20.17 7.89
N GLY A 179 0.68 19.09 8.66
CA GLY A 179 -0.53 18.44 9.13
C GLY A 179 -0.52 18.31 10.66
N SER A 180 -1.66 17.91 11.20
CA SER A 180 -1.83 17.65 12.63
C SER A 180 -2.67 16.39 12.88
N LYS A 181 -2.62 15.87 14.12
CA LYS A 181 -3.45 14.74 14.53
C LYS A 181 -4.96 15.07 14.48
N ASP A 182 -5.34 16.34 14.60
CA ASP A 182 -6.73 16.78 14.54
C ASP A 182 -7.39 16.54 13.18
N GLU A 183 -6.58 16.29 12.16
CA GLU A 183 -7.05 15.94 10.81
C GLU A 183 -7.40 14.46 10.67
N LEU A 184 -6.99 13.64 11.63
CA LEU A 184 -7.31 12.21 11.68
C LEU A 184 -8.74 12.02 12.22
N LYS A 185 -9.73 12.24 11.38
CA LYS A 185 -11.16 12.18 11.69
C LYS A 185 -11.89 11.22 10.75
N ALA A 186 -13.09 10.79 11.15
CA ALA A 186 -13.93 9.94 10.32
C ALA A 186 -14.11 10.54 8.92
N GLY A 187 -14.02 9.70 7.90
CA GLY A 187 -14.03 10.07 6.47
C GLY A 187 -12.67 10.47 5.89
N ALA A 188 -11.65 10.75 6.70
CA ALA A 188 -10.33 11.12 6.20
C ALA A 188 -9.64 9.94 5.52
N GLN A 189 -9.06 10.19 4.34
CA GLN A 189 -8.21 9.24 3.61
C GLN A 189 -6.78 9.38 4.11
N ILE A 190 -6.15 8.27 4.49
CA ILE A 190 -4.78 8.28 5.00
C ILE A 190 -3.89 7.24 4.33
N ILE A 191 -2.59 7.51 4.37
CA ILE A 191 -1.55 6.52 4.13
C ILE A 191 -0.58 6.53 5.31
N ILE A 192 -0.24 5.35 5.81
CA ILE A 192 0.70 5.12 6.91
C ILE A 192 1.97 4.52 6.33
N PHE A 193 3.11 5.20 6.51
CA PHE A 193 4.42 4.78 6.01
C PHE A 193 5.27 4.11 7.09
N GLY A 194 5.16 4.55 8.34
CA GLY A 194 5.91 3.99 9.47
C GLY A 194 4.94 3.45 10.52
N TRP A 195 5.03 2.15 10.79
CA TRP A 195 4.17 1.48 11.75
C TRP A 195 4.83 0.22 12.33
N ASP A 196 4.39 -0.17 13.52
CA ASP A 196 4.77 -1.43 14.16
C ASP A 196 3.52 -2.25 14.47
N LYS A 197 3.58 -3.56 14.21
CA LYS A 197 2.52 -4.50 14.61
C LYS A 197 2.55 -4.70 16.12
N GLN A 198 1.39 -4.63 16.74
CA GLN A 198 1.22 -4.87 18.16
C GLN A 198 0.79 -6.32 18.44
N SER A 199 0.98 -6.78 19.67
CA SER A 199 0.64 -8.15 20.10
C SER A 199 -0.88 -8.43 20.06
N ASP A 200 -1.71 -7.39 20.20
CA ASP A 200 -3.17 -7.46 20.10
C ASP A 200 -3.70 -7.44 18.65
N GLY A 201 -2.81 -7.45 17.66
CA GLY A 201 -3.13 -7.39 16.25
C GLY A 201 -3.37 -5.98 15.70
N SER A 202 -3.37 -4.95 16.54
CA SER A 202 -3.42 -3.56 16.09
C SER A 202 -2.09 -3.08 15.50
N VAL A 203 -2.07 -1.88 14.96
CA VAL A 203 -0.91 -1.22 14.36
C VAL A 203 -0.62 0.07 15.13
N LEU A 204 0.61 0.29 15.54
CA LEU A 204 1.09 1.57 16.09
C LEU A 204 1.63 2.41 14.94
N ALA A 205 0.88 3.45 14.53
CA ALA A 205 1.26 4.34 13.43
C ALA A 205 2.15 5.49 13.92
N LYS A 206 3.28 5.71 13.23
CA LYS A 206 4.29 6.72 13.56
C LYS A 206 4.44 7.81 12.51
N VAL A 207 4.28 7.47 11.22
CA VAL A 207 4.41 8.42 10.11
C VAL A 207 3.25 8.24 9.16
N MET A 208 2.49 9.29 8.93
CA MET A 208 1.33 9.23 8.06
C MET A 208 1.05 10.53 7.32
N TYR A 209 0.35 10.40 6.22
CA TYR A 209 -0.23 11.52 5.50
C TYR A 209 -1.76 11.42 5.49
N VAL A 210 -2.42 12.55 5.65
CA VAL A 210 -3.87 12.70 5.53
C VAL A 210 -4.21 13.53 4.29
N GLY A 211 -5.16 13.07 3.50
CA GLY A 211 -5.59 13.79 2.31
C GLY A 211 -6.57 14.91 2.65
N ARG A 212 -6.25 16.16 2.27
CA ARG A 212 -7.18 17.29 2.26
C ARG A 212 -7.78 17.43 0.87
N ASN A 213 -8.98 16.89 0.66
CA ASN A 213 -9.66 16.86 -0.64
C ASN A 213 -8.84 16.18 -1.77
N VAL A 214 -7.95 15.27 -1.40
CA VAL A 214 -7.20 14.41 -2.30
C VAL A 214 -7.01 13.04 -1.65
N THR A 215 -7.17 11.97 -2.42
CA THR A 215 -6.88 10.63 -1.94
C THR A 215 -5.37 10.37 -2.05
N PRO A 216 -4.69 10.02 -0.96
CA PRO A 216 -3.29 9.62 -1.03
C PRO A 216 -3.13 8.39 -1.93
N ALA A 217 -2.56 8.59 -3.12
CA ALA A 217 -2.42 7.56 -4.15
C ALA A 217 -1.05 6.87 -4.15
N MET A 218 -0.11 7.40 -3.36
CA MET A 218 1.26 6.87 -3.23
C MET A 218 1.32 5.53 -2.51
#